data_9832baa7d535cd82f91268a8b3ffd6f4
#
_entry.id   9832baa7d535cd82f91268a8b3ffd6f4
#
_cell.length_a   1.000
_cell.length_b   1.000
_cell.length_c   1.000
_cell.angle_alpha   90.00
_cell.angle_beta   90.00
_cell.angle_gamma   90.00
#
_symmetry.space_group_name_H-M   'P 1'
#
loop_
_entity.id
_entity.type
_entity.pdbx_description
1 polymer ?
#
loop_
_entity_poly.entity_id
_entity_poly.type
_entity_poly.pdbx_seq_one_letter_code
_entity_poly.pdbx_strand_id
1 'polypeptide(L)'
;MRPLVLNIQKCSIHDGPGIRTTVFFKGCPLDCTWCHNPESQNYKVDFMYDPEKCTHCYTCIDKCEHHAICVKEGELIRLENKCELCGECLDWCLTGSRELVGDEYEISELVKEIEKDSIFYEESGGGVTLSGGEVMCQDLKYLDSLVKTLHNRGIDVAIDTCGYAPQENFEQIYPNVDRFLYDIKLADELSHKKFTGKSNSLILNNLKYLDSVGADINIRIPLIEGVNVDKDNKEIKRIIEILRPLRISSINLLPYHNIMEHKYKKLDKEYKCEIFKKPSNEKLEEIKELFLENNFNNIKIGG
;
A
#
# COMPACT_ATOMS: atom_id res chain seq x y z
N MET A 1 4.71 -2.63 20.04
CA MET A 1 3.25 -2.34 19.83
C MET A 1 2.80 -3.21 18.68
N ARG A 2 1.59 -3.78 18.72
CA ARG A 2 1.10 -4.55 17.57
C ARG A 2 0.81 -3.63 16.40
N PRO A 3 1.22 -3.99 15.17
CA PRO A 3 0.83 -3.26 13.99
C PRO A 3 -0.68 -3.36 13.77
N LEU A 4 -1.28 -2.28 13.29
CA LEU A 4 -2.67 -2.30 12.86
C LEU A 4 -2.78 -2.88 11.46
N VAL A 5 -3.71 -3.79 11.25
CA VAL A 5 -4.10 -4.34 9.97
C VAL A 5 -5.32 -3.57 9.45
N LEU A 6 -5.18 -3.02 8.25
CA LEU A 6 -6.23 -2.29 7.55
C LEU A 6 -7.26 -3.24 6.92
N ASN A 7 -6.76 -4.27 6.27
CA ASN A 7 -7.56 -5.23 5.52
C ASN A 7 -6.79 -6.53 5.29
N ILE A 8 -7.51 -7.63 5.13
CA ILE A 8 -6.98 -8.91 4.66
C ILE A 8 -7.75 -9.29 3.39
N GLN A 9 -7.12 -9.11 2.24
CA GLN A 9 -7.73 -9.39 0.95
C GLN A 9 -7.38 -10.81 0.49
N LYS A 10 -8.42 -11.60 0.28
CA LYS A 10 -8.31 -12.96 -0.23
C LYS A 10 -8.23 -12.98 -1.76
N CYS A 11 -7.62 -14.02 -2.31
CA CYS A 11 -7.55 -14.27 -3.76
C CYS A 11 -6.98 -13.11 -4.58
N SER A 12 -5.98 -12.40 -4.07
CA SER A 12 -5.25 -11.37 -4.82
C SER A 12 -4.42 -12.00 -5.94
N ILE A 13 -4.51 -11.45 -7.16
CA ILE A 13 -3.80 -11.92 -8.36
C ILE A 13 -2.84 -10.88 -8.95
N HIS A 14 -2.74 -9.71 -8.31
CA HIS A 14 -1.92 -8.57 -8.75
C HIS A 14 -0.80 -8.21 -7.75
N ASP A 15 -0.71 -8.93 -6.62
CA ASP A 15 0.24 -8.63 -5.56
C ASP A 15 1.36 -9.68 -5.48
N GLY A 16 1.84 -10.13 -6.62
CA GLY A 16 2.88 -11.15 -6.77
C GLY A 16 2.40 -12.35 -7.59
N PRO A 17 3.22 -13.40 -7.77
CA PRO A 17 2.85 -14.57 -8.55
C PRO A 17 1.85 -15.46 -7.81
N GLY A 18 1.03 -16.15 -8.59
CA GLY A 18 0.00 -17.06 -8.08
C GLY A 18 -1.18 -16.32 -7.44
N ILE A 19 -2.00 -17.08 -6.74
CA ILE A 19 -3.12 -16.55 -5.93
C ILE A 19 -2.62 -16.27 -4.52
N ARG A 20 -2.83 -15.07 -4.01
CA ARG A 20 -2.25 -14.63 -2.74
C ARG A 20 -3.31 -14.11 -1.77
N THR A 21 -3.01 -14.18 -0.49
CA THR A 21 -3.69 -13.37 0.52
C THR A 21 -2.85 -12.15 0.77
N THR A 22 -3.41 -10.95 0.54
CA THR A 22 -2.71 -9.69 0.81
C THR A 22 -3.15 -9.12 2.15
N VAL A 23 -2.20 -8.95 3.07
CA VAL A 23 -2.40 -8.30 4.36
C VAL A 23 -1.95 -6.85 4.26
N PHE A 24 -2.88 -5.92 4.42
CA PHE A 24 -2.59 -4.49 4.38
C PHE A 24 -2.41 -3.93 5.78
N PHE A 25 -1.20 -3.49 6.10
CA PHE A 25 -0.89 -2.82 7.37
C PHE A 25 -1.17 -1.32 7.31
N LYS A 26 -1.41 -0.69 8.45
CA LYS A 26 -1.49 0.75 8.61
C LYS A 26 -0.15 1.34 9.02
N GLY A 27 0.05 2.60 8.65
CA GLY A 27 1.24 3.39 8.93
C GLY A 27 2.19 3.44 7.74
N CYS A 28 2.37 4.62 7.17
CA CYS A 28 3.32 4.88 6.10
C CYS A 28 4.08 6.17 6.39
N PRO A 29 5.41 6.19 6.27
CA PRO A 29 6.20 7.42 6.44
C PRO A 29 6.10 8.36 5.24
N LEU A 30 5.61 7.87 4.09
CA LEU A 30 5.37 8.68 2.90
C LEU A 30 3.97 9.28 2.92
N ASP A 31 3.84 10.46 2.29
CA ASP A 31 2.58 11.15 2.04
C ASP A 31 2.39 11.34 0.53
N CYS A 32 2.31 10.21 -0.19
CA CYS A 32 2.15 10.22 -1.64
C CYS A 32 0.84 10.89 -2.04
N THR A 33 0.89 11.90 -2.91
CA THR A 33 -0.28 12.64 -3.36
C THR A 33 -1.31 11.77 -4.08
N TRP A 34 -0.88 10.67 -4.71
CA TRP A 34 -1.72 9.69 -5.42
C TRP A 34 -1.96 8.40 -4.64
N CYS A 35 -1.86 8.43 -3.31
CA CYS A 35 -1.97 7.21 -2.50
C CYS A 35 -3.31 6.50 -2.76
N HIS A 36 -3.24 5.20 -3.08
CA HIS A 36 -4.45 4.38 -3.29
C HIS A 36 -5.09 3.92 -1.99
N ASN A 37 -4.35 3.97 -0.89
CA ASN A 37 -4.82 3.58 0.44
C ASN A 37 -4.55 4.71 1.45
N PRO A 38 -5.22 5.90 1.31
CA PRO A 38 -4.99 7.04 2.21
C PRO A 38 -5.32 6.70 3.67
N GLU A 39 -6.16 5.69 3.90
CA GLU A 39 -6.47 5.12 5.21
C GLU A 39 -5.30 4.34 5.82
N SER A 40 -4.30 3.96 5.01
CA SER A 40 -3.10 3.28 5.51
C SER A 40 -1.98 4.24 5.94
N GLN A 41 -2.09 5.54 5.67
CA GLN A 41 -1.02 6.50 5.98
C GLN A 41 -0.84 6.70 7.48
N ASN A 42 -1.94 6.77 8.24
CA ASN A 42 -1.91 6.97 9.68
C ASN A 42 -1.54 5.68 10.43
N TYR A 43 -0.73 5.80 11.47
CA TYR A 43 -0.36 4.69 12.38
C TYR A 43 -1.40 4.39 13.46
N LYS A 44 -2.50 5.16 13.51
CA LYS A 44 -3.60 4.98 14.46
C LYS A 44 -4.84 4.49 13.76
N VAL A 45 -5.81 4.00 14.52
CA VAL A 45 -7.15 3.71 14.01
C VAL A 45 -7.74 4.98 13.40
N ASP A 46 -8.26 4.86 12.19
CA ASP A 46 -9.00 5.94 11.51
C ASP A 46 -10.50 5.67 11.55
N PHE A 47 -11.26 6.76 11.56
CA PHE A 47 -12.70 6.72 11.40
C PHE A 47 -13.04 7.14 9.96
N MET A 48 -13.78 6.30 9.27
CA MET A 48 -14.28 6.59 7.92
C MET A 48 -15.79 6.79 7.94
N TYR A 49 -16.28 7.79 7.21
CA TYR A 49 -17.70 8.08 7.04
C TYR A 49 -18.05 8.14 5.57
N ASP A 50 -19.01 7.32 5.16
CA ASP A 50 -19.54 7.26 3.80
C ASP A 50 -20.87 8.02 3.72
N PRO A 51 -20.88 9.27 3.26
CA PRO A 51 -22.10 10.06 3.18
C PRO A 51 -23.12 9.49 2.16
N GLU A 52 -22.65 8.76 1.14
CA GLU A 52 -23.54 8.17 0.12
C GLU A 52 -24.38 7.01 0.68
N LYS A 53 -23.87 6.32 1.72
CA LYS A 53 -24.61 5.28 2.42
C LYS A 53 -25.49 5.81 3.54
N CYS A 54 -25.31 7.06 3.96
CA CYS A 54 -26.01 7.63 5.09
C CYS A 54 -27.45 7.98 4.75
N THR A 55 -28.41 7.44 5.52
CA THR A 55 -29.84 7.76 5.38
C THR A 55 -30.29 8.93 6.26
N HIS A 56 -29.38 9.60 6.95
CA HIS A 56 -29.67 10.69 7.90
C HIS A 56 -30.69 10.33 8.99
N CYS A 57 -30.66 9.07 9.48
CA CYS A 57 -31.55 8.63 10.57
C CYS A 57 -31.20 9.20 11.94
N TYR A 58 -30.00 9.81 12.07
CA TYR A 58 -29.45 10.48 13.27
C TYR A 58 -29.25 9.59 14.49
N THR A 59 -29.53 8.29 14.44
CA THR A 59 -29.33 7.36 15.56
C THR A 59 -27.91 7.43 16.15
N CYS A 60 -26.89 7.66 15.29
CA CYS A 60 -25.52 7.82 15.72
C CYS A 60 -25.27 9.05 16.62
N ILE A 61 -26.11 10.09 16.55
CA ILE A 61 -26.05 11.27 17.45
C ILE A 61 -26.57 10.86 18.81
N ASP A 62 -27.74 10.21 18.86
CA ASP A 62 -28.42 9.82 20.09
C ASP A 62 -27.61 8.77 20.87
N LYS A 63 -26.89 7.90 20.16
CA LYS A 63 -26.08 6.81 20.73
C LYS A 63 -24.66 7.21 21.09
N CYS A 64 -24.19 8.41 20.70
CA CYS A 64 -22.85 8.86 21.01
C CYS A 64 -22.77 9.41 22.44
N GLU A 65 -22.31 8.63 23.39
CA GLU A 65 -22.13 9.05 24.80
C GLU A 65 -21.14 10.23 24.95
N HIS A 66 -20.20 10.36 24.01
CA HIS A 66 -19.22 11.44 24.00
C HIS A 66 -19.72 12.72 23.29
N HIS A 67 -20.96 12.73 22.78
CA HIS A 67 -21.52 13.83 22.01
C HIS A 67 -20.58 14.34 20.91
N ALA A 68 -19.90 13.39 20.24
CA ALA A 68 -18.89 13.65 19.21
C ALA A 68 -19.48 13.73 17.81
N ILE A 69 -20.79 13.50 17.63
CA ILE A 69 -21.48 13.58 16.33
C ILE A 69 -22.58 14.63 16.42
N CYS A 70 -22.61 15.54 15.47
CA CYS A 70 -23.64 16.57 15.41
C CYS A 70 -23.99 16.92 13.95
N VAL A 71 -25.06 17.67 13.75
CA VAL A 71 -25.41 18.25 12.47
C VAL A 71 -24.90 19.70 12.41
N LYS A 72 -24.17 20.05 11.38
CA LYS A 72 -23.73 21.40 11.09
C LYS A 72 -24.02 21.69 9.62
N GLU A 73 -24.75 22.77 9.34
CA GLU A 73 -25.12 23.19 7.98
C GLU A 73 -25.83 22.09 7.15
N GLY A 74 -26.56 21.19 7.84
CA GLY A 74 -27.27 20.07 7.22
C GLY A 74 -26.44 18.78 7.09
N GLU A 75 -25.14 18.84 7.32
CA GLU A 75 -24.23 17.71 7.24
C GLU A 75 -23.92 17.09 8.60
N LEU A 76 -23.76 15.77 8.63
CA LEU A 76 -23.30 15.03 9.81
C LEU A 76 -21.79 15.14 9.94
N ILE A 77 -21.33 15.81 10.97
CA ILE A 77 -19.90 15.95 11.27
C ILE A 77 -19.51 15.19 12.52
N ARG A 78 -18.26 14.75 12.58
CA ARG A 78 -17.60 14.17 13.76
C ARG A 78 -16.66 15.21 14.38
N LEU A 79 -16.80 15.46 15.64
CA LEU A 79 -15.90 16.29 16.44
C LEU A 79 -14.74 15.43 16.92
N GLU A 80 -13.59 15.52 16.24
CA GLU A 80 -12.41 14.67 16.51
C GLU A 80 -11.93 14.78 17.97
N ASN A 81 -11.96 16.00 18.53
CA ASN A 81 -11.53 16.27 19.90
C ASN A 81 -12.44 15.67 20.98
N LYS A 82 -13.61 15.14 20.62
CA LYS A 82 -14.55 14.47 21.52
C LYS A 82 -14.70 12.98 21.24
N CYS A 83 -14.27 12.53 20.06
CA CYS A 83 -14.45 11.16 19.64
C CYS A 83 -13.39 10.23 20.24
N GLU A 84 -13.83 9.29 21.05
CA GLU A 84 -12.98 8.28 21.69
C GLU A 84 -12.80 7.00 20.83
N LEU A 85 -13.33 6.99 19.57
CA LEU A 85 -13.32 5.84 18.67
C LEU A 85 -13.91 4.55 19.29
N CYS A 86 -14.90 4.67 20.16
CA CYS A 86 -15.51 3.56 20.90
C CYS A 86 -16.32 2.58 20.03
N GLY A 87 -16.72 2.99 18.82
CA GLY A 87 -17.48 2.11 17.89
C GLY A 87 -19.00 2.15 18.02
N GLU A 88 -19.58 2.67 19.10
CA GLU A 88 -21.04 2.69 19.34
C GLU A 88 -21.85 3.20 18.14
N CYS A 89 -21.39 4.25 17.48
CA CYS A 89 -22.08 4.79 16.30
C CYS A 89 -22.01 3.87 15.06
N LEU A 90 -21.12 2.88 15.05
CA LEU A 90 -21.02 1.87 14.00
C LEU A 90 -22.06 0.78 14.23
N ASP A 91 -22.14 0.25 15.48
CA ASP A 91 -23.02 -0.84 15.86
C ASP A 91 -24.49 -0.53 15.60
N TRP A 92 -24.87 0.75 15.75
CA TRP A 92 -26.21 1.25 15.47
C TRP A 92 -26.44 1.74 14.04
N CYS A 93 -25.45 1.69 13.17
CA CYS A 93 -25.56 2.17 11.79
C CYS A 93 -26.02 1.06 10.84
N LEU A 94 -27.33 0.96 10.59
CA LEU A 94 -27.91 -0.07 9.74
C LEU A 94 -27.41 -0.07 8.29
N THR A 95 -26.90 1.04 7.81
CA THR A 95 -26.38 1.16 6.45
C THR A 95 -24.87 0.94 6.34
N GLY A 96 -24.17 0.79 7.48
CA GLY A 96 -22.71 0.69 7.48
C GLY A 96 -22.02 1.91 6.90
N SER A 97 -22.59 3.10 7.10
CA SER A 97 -21.97 4.35 6.63
C SER A 97 -20.78 4.79 7.45
N ARG A 98 -20.49 4.12 8.57
CA ARG A 98 -19.36 4.41 9.46
C ARG A 98 -18.52 3.17 9.66
N GLU A 99 -17.21 3.38 9.71
CA GLU A 99 -16.23 2.32 9.86
C GLU A 99 -15.05 2.78 10.69
N LEU A 100 -14.55 1.94 11.58
CA LEU A 100 -13.21 2.07 12.16
C LEU A 100 -12.24 1.24 11.35
N VAL A 101 -11.10 1.80 11.02
CA VAL A 101 -10.12 1.17 10.16
C VAL A 101 -8.82 0.98 10.89
N GLY A 102 -8.44 -0.29 11.05
CA GLY A 102 -7.22 -0.71 11.71
C GLY A 102 -7.51 -1.59 12.93
N ASP A 103 -7.33 -2.90 12.75
CA ASP A 103 -7.51 -3.92 13.78
C ASP A 103 -6.16 -4.49 14.22
N GLU A 104 -6.02 -4.79 15.51
CA GLU A 104 -4.85 -5.51 16.02
C GLU A 104 -5.07 -7.02 15.88
N TYR A 105 -4.03 -7.72 15.44
CA TYR A 105 -4.01 -9.18 15.37
C TYR A 105 -2.85 -9.74 16.18
N GLU A 106 -3.12 -10.81 16.95
CA GLU A 106 -2.06 -11.71 17.38
C GLU A 106 -1.49 -12.44 16.17
N ILE A 107 -0.18 -12.71 16.18
CA ILE A 107 0.48 -13.44 15.08
C ILE A 107 -0.24 -14.75 14.78
N SER A 108 -0.63 -15.48 15.82
CA SER A 108 -1.34 -16.76 15.68
C SER A 108 -2.72 -16.64 15.02
N GLU A 109 -3.41 -15.53 15.23
CA GLU A 109 -4.70 -15.24 14.61
C GLU A 109 -4.51 -14.85 13.15
N LEU A 110 -3.56 -13.93 12.86
CA LEU A 110 -3.26 -13.51 11.50
C LEU A 110 -2.79 -14.68 10.63
N VAL A 111 -1.91 -15.54 11.16
CA VAL A 111 -1.45 -16.73 10.45
C VAL A 111 -2.59 -17.68 10.15
N LYS A 112 -3.53 -17.90 11.09
CA LYS A 112 -4.72 -18.73 10.84
C LYS A 112 -5.61 -18.15 9.73
N GLU A 113 -5.75 -16.81 9.67
CA GLU A 113 -6.50 -16.17 8.57
C GLU A 113 -5.82 -16.37 7.23
N ILE A 114 -4.49 -16.26 7.17
CA ILE A 114 -3.70 -16.49 5.96
C ILE A 114 -3.79 -17.95 5.51
N GLU A 115 -3.70 -18.90 6.43
CA GLU A 115 -3.75 -20.34 6.13
C GLU A 115 -5.09 -20.83 5.57
N LYS A 116 -6.17 -20.10 5.75
CA LYS A 116 -7.47 -20.48 5.15
C LYS A 116 -7.42 -20.60 3.63
N ASP A 117 -6.44 -19.95 2.99
CA ASP A 117 -6.28 -19.93 1.53
C ASP A 117 -5.14 -20.86 1.05
N SER A 118 -4.57 -21.70 1.93
CA SER A 118 -3.41 -22.56 1.62
C SER A 118 -3.59 -23.44 0.37
N ILE A 119 -4.80 -23.97 0.15
CA ILE A 119 -5.11 -24.76 -1.04
C ILE A 119 -4.86 -23.96 -2.34
N PHE A 120 -5.17 -22.67 -2.35
CA PHE A 120 -4.92 -21.82 -3.51
C PHE A 120 -3.43 -21.52 -3.68
N TYR A 121 -2.66 -21.44 -2.59
CA TYR A 121 -1.21 -21.24 -2.66
C TYR A 121 -0.53 -22.45 -3.29
N GLU A 122 -0.88 -23.67 -2.84
CA GLU A 122 -0.33 -24.92 -3.35
C GLU A 122 -0.63 -25.10 -4.85
N GLU A 123 -1.87 -24.83 -5.27
CA GLU A 123 -2.30 -25.02 -6.66
C GLU A 123 -1.72 -23.96 -7.64
N SER A 124 -1.46 -22.74 -7.16
CA SER A 124 -1.06 -21.63 -8.03
C SER A 124 0.41 -21.22 -7.91
N GLY A 125 1.15 -21.77 -6.94
CA GLY A 125 2.45 -21.24 -6.56
C GLY A 125 2.39 -19.84 -5.92
N GLY A 126 1.27 -19.53 -5.28
CA GLY A 126 1.03 -18.27 -4.56
C GLY A 126 1.48 -18.31 -3.11
N GLY A 127 0.91 -17.43 -2.28
CA GLY A 127 1.26 -17.32 -0.87
C GLY A 127 0.66 -16.09 -0.21
N VAL A 128 1.41 -15.44 0.67
CA VAL A 128 0.98 -14.19 1.32
C VAL A 128 1.79 -13.01 0.80
N THR A 129 1.13 -11.87 0.67
CA THR A 129 1.78 -10.57 0.44
C THR A 129 1.48 -9.65 1.61
N LEU A 130 2.54 -9.16 2.26
CA LEU A 130 2.45 -8.15 3.30
C LEU A 130 2.62 -6.78 2.63
N SER A 131 1.62 -5.93 2.74
CA SER A 131 1.47 -4.67 2.01
C SER A 131 0.76 -3.60 2.86
N GLY A 132 0.21 -2.55 2.25
CA GLY A 132 -0.62 -1.53 2.90
C GLY A 132 0.04 -0.17 2.96
N GLY A 133 0.42 0.29 4.16
CA GLY A 133 1.25 1.48 4.34
C GLY A 133 2.70 1.20 3.94
N GLU A 134 3.60 1.18 4.93
CA GLU A 134 4.97 0.68 4.72
C GLU A 134 5.23 -0.48 5.70
N VAL A 135 5.32 -1.68 5.16
CA VAL A 135 5.49 -2.92 5.94
C VAL A 135 6.80 -2.88 6.72
N MET A 136 7.88 -2.41 6.09
CA MET A 136 9.21 -2.37 6.69
C MET A 136 9.35 -1.31 7.80
N CYS A 137 8.32 -0.47 8.00
CA CYS A 137 8.22 0.47 9.13
C CYS A 137 7.36 -0.03 10.29
N GLN A 138 6.83 -1.25 10.22
CA GLN A 138 6.07 -1.84 11.31
C GLN A 138 6.99 -2.24 12.48
N ASP A 139 6.38 -2.62 13.63
CA ASP A 139 7.16 -3.15 14.77
C ASP A 139 8.02 -4.33 14.30
N LEU A 140 9.34 -4.15 14.31
CA LEU A 140 10.29 -5.10 13.72
C LEU A 140 10.21 -6.49 14.38
N LYS A 141 9.95 -6.56 15.69
CA LYS A 141 9.85 -7.85 16.40
C LYS A 141 8.59 -8.62 15.97
N TYR A 142 7.49 -7.89 15.79
CA TYR A 142 6.24 -8.49 15.31
C TYR A 142 6.42 -8.98 13.87
N LEU A 143 6.95 -8.12 12.99
CA LEU A 143 7.13 -8.45 11.58
C LEU A 143 8.08 -9.64 11.39
N ASP A 144 9.22 -9.65 12.06
CA ASP A 144 10.19 -10.75 12.01
C ASP A 144 9.58 -12.08 12.48
N SER A 145 8.84 -12.05 13.59
CA SER A 145 8.15 -13.24 14.11
C SER A 145 7.05 -13.73 13.15
N LEU A 146 6.31 -12.83 12.54
CA LEU A 146 5.28 -13.17 11.55
C LEU A 146 5.89 -13.82 10.31
N VAL A 147 6.89 -13.17 9.71
CA VAL A 147 7.55 -13.65 8.48
C VAL A 147 8.22 -15.01 8.73
N LYS A 148 8.96 -15.19 9.84
CA LYS A 148 9.54 -16.49 10.23
C LYS A 148 8.48 -17.57 10.42
N THR A 149 7.35 -17.24 11.03
CA THR A 149 6.25 -18.20 11.23
C THR A 149 5.67 -18.65 9.90
N LEU A 150 5.43 -17.74 8.98
CA LEU A 150 4.90 -18.02 7.64
C LEU A 150 5.89 -18.87 6.82
N HIS A 151 7.15 -18.46 6.78
CA HIS A 151 8.23 -19.19 6.11
C HIS A 151 8.39 -20.63 6.64
N ASN A 152 8.40 -20.82 7.97
CA ASN A 152 8.49 -22.14 8.60
C ASN A 152 7.28 -23.05 8.34
N ARG A 153 6.17 -22.47 7.90
CA ARG A 153 4.96 -23.20 7.46
C ARG A 153 4.95 -23.48 5.95
N GLY A 154 6.02 -23.10 5.25
CA GLY A 154 6.14 -23.29 3.81
C GLY A 154 5.27 -22.38 2.97
N ILE A 155 4.82 -21.24 3.53
CA ILE A 155 4.05 -20.23 2.81
C ILE A 155 5.03 -19.26 2.15
N ASP A 156 4.92 -19.08 0.82
CA ASP A 156 5.68 -18.06 0.07
C ASP A 156 5.32 -16.66 0.56
N VAL A 157 6.32 -15.89 0.99
CA VAL A 157 6.16 -14.55 1.56
C VAL A 157 6.68 -13.50 0.60
N ALA A 158 5.80 -12.62 0.15
CA ALA A 158 6.14 -11.40 -0.58
C ALA A 158 6.02 -10.17 0.34
N ILE A 159 6.94 -9.24 0.23
CA ILE A 159 6.89 -7.92 0.89
C ILE A 159 6.68 -6.86 -0.17
N ASP A 160 5.56 -6.14 -0.10
CA ASP A 160 5.27 -4.97 -0.93
C ASP A 160 5.70 -3.72 -0.16
N THR A 161 6.73 -3.04 -0.64
CA THR A 161 7.39 -1.95 0.09
C THR A 161 7.78 -0.78 -0.82
N CYS A 162 7.67 0.43 -0.30
CA CYS A 162 8.28 1.60 -0.92
C CYS A 162 9.78 1.74 -0.57
N GLY A 163 10.32 0.89 0.29
CA GLY A 163 11.72 0.89 0.67
C GLY A 163 12.15 1.98 1.66
N TYR A 164 11.24 2.81 2.16
CA TYR A 164 11.59 3.89 3.09
C TYR A 164 11.52 3.40 4.54
N ALA A 165 12.50 2.63 4.95
CA ALA A 165 12.67 2.13 6.31
C ALA A 165 14.16 1.99 6.66
N PRO A 166 14.55 1.88 7.95
CA PRO A 166 15.94 1.58 8.33
C PRO A 166 16.45 0.33 7.63
N GLN A 167 17.70 0.34 7.15
CA GLN A 167 18.30 -0.80 6.43
C GLN A 167 18.33 -2.06 7.30
N GLU A 168 18.52 -1.90 8.60
CA GLU A 168 18.55 -3.00 9.58
C GLU A 168 17.27 -3.83 9.57
N ASN A 169 16.13 -3.21 9.23
CA ASN A 169 14.85 -3.93 9.11
C ASN A 169 14.91 -4.90 7.94
N PHE A 170 15.46 -4.48 6.80
CA PHE A 170 15.65 -5.34 5.63
C PHE A 170 16.63 -6.47 5.93
N GLU A 171 17.74 -6.17 6.62
CA GLU A 171 18.75 -7.17 7.02
C GLU A 171 18.15 -8.29 7.88
N GLN A 172 17.27 -7.94 8.80
CA GLN A 172 16.63 -8.90 9.70
C GLN A 172 15.55 -9.73 9.00
N ILE A 173 14.74 -9.10 8.13
CA ILE A 173 13.56 -9.72 7.51
C ILE A 173 13.93 -10.58 6.28
N TYR A 174 14.87 -10.10 5.44
CA TYR A 174 15.26 -10.70 4.16
C TYR A 174 15.44 -12.24 4.19
N PRO A 175 16.08 -12.86 5.19
CA PRO A 175 16.36 -14.31 5.14
C PRO A 175 15.11 -15.22 5.10
N ASN A 176 13.94 -14.68 5.39
CA ASN A 176 12.68 -15.43 5.43
C ASN A 176 11.62 -14.85 4.46
N VAL A 177 12.07 -14.08 3.47
CA VAL A 177 11.22 -13.47 2.43
C VAL A 177 11.60 -14.06 1.08
N ASP A 178 10.62 -14.53 0.33
CA ASP A 178 10.83 -15.11 -1.00
C ASP A 178 11.01 -14.05 -2.07
N ARG A 179 10.32 -12.88 -1.94
CA ARG A 179 10.43 -11.77 -2.90
C ARG A 179 10.05 -10.43 -2.34
N PHE A 180 10.58 -9.38 -2.97
CA PHE A 180 10.20 -7.99 -2.71
C PHE A 180 9.51 -7.39 -3.93
N LEU A 181 8.29 -6.90 -3.74
CA LEU A 181 7.59 -6.01 -4.66
C LEU A 181 8.02 -4.59 -4.28
N TYR A 182 8.96 -4.03 -5.04
CA TYR A 182 9.67 -2.83 -4.64
C TYR A 182 9.26 -1.62 -5.47
N ASP A 183 8.65 -0.64 -4.83
CA ASP A 183 8.13 0.55 -5.50
C ASP A 183 9.22 1.59 -5.78
N ILE A 184 9.46 1.91 -7.04
CA ILE A 184 10.23 3.08 -7.48
C ILE A 184 9.28 4.11 -8.05
N LYS A 185 9.04 5.18 -7.27
CA LYS A 185 8.01 6.18 -7.62
C LYS A 185 8.59 7.28 -8.52
N LEU A 186 9.79 7.77 -8.18
CA LEU A 186 10.52 8.81 -8.90
C LEU A 186 12.02 8.65 -8.65
N ALA A 187 12.83 8.90 -9.69
CA ALA A 187 14.30 8.92 -9.63
C ALA A 187 14.83 10.27 -9.15
N ASP A 188 14.20 11.37 -9.62
CA ASP A 188 14.57 12.74 -9.22
C ASP A 188 14.21 13.00 -7.77
N GLU A 189 15.22 13.29 -6.92
CA GLU A 189 15.05 13.44 -5.47
C GLU A 189 14.11 14.59 -5.11
N LEU A 190 14.21 15.73 -5.80
CA LEU A 190 13.37 16.90 -5.52
C LEU A 190 11.92 16.63 -5.87
N SER A 191 11.68 16.00 -7.00
CA SER A 191 10.33 15.56 -7.42
C SER A 191 9.79 14.51 -6.48
N HIS A 192 10.61 13.52 -6.07
CA HIS A 192 10.21 12.51 -5.11
C HIS A 192 9.77 13.15 -3.79
N LYS A 193 10.58 14.07 -3.24
CA LYS A 193 10.24 14.79 -2.01
C LYS A 193 8.97 15.63 -2.15
N LYS A 194 8.80 16.28 -3.31
CA LYS A 194 7.59 17.08 -3.59
C LYS A 194 6.32 16.27 -3.56
N PHE A 195 6.33 15.08 -4.15
CA PHE A 195 5.12 14.27 -4.35
C PHE A 195 4.89 13.19 -3.30
N THR A 196 5.91 12.82 -2.52
CA THR A 196 5.82 11.76 -1.49
C THR A 196 6.18 12.22 -0.08
N GLY A 197 6.60 13.49 0.06
CA GLY A 197 7.01 14.07 1.34
C GLY A 197 8.43 13.70 1.80
N LYS A 198 9.12 12.76 1.15
CA LYS A 198 10.44 12.25 1.56
C LYS A 198 11.44 12.21 0.41
N SER A 199 12.76 12.24 0.73
CA SER A 199 13.84 11.93 -0.20
C SER A 199 13.79 10.44 -0.60
N ASN A 200 14.25 10.10 -1.81
CA ASN A 200 14.38 8.73 -2.28
C ASN A 200 15.74 8.09 -1.93
N SER A 201 16.66 8.82 -1.30
CA SER A 201 18.03 8.32 -1.05
C SER A 201 18.04 7.03 -0.23
N LEU A 202 17.21 6.95 0.84
CA LEU A 202 17.10 5.76 1.67
C LEU A 202 16.50 4.59 0.87
N ILE A 203 15.49 4.86 0.05
CA ILE A 203 14.82 3.87 -0.83
C ILE A 203 15.85 3.25 -1.78
N LEU A 204 16.64 4.08 -2.47
CA LEU A 204 17.63 3.61 -3.42
C LEU A 204 18.81 2.86 -2.75
N ASN A 205 19.18 3.22 -1.53
CA ASN A 205 20.19 2.50 -0.75
C ASN A 205 19.68 1.11 -0.34
N ASN A 206 18.44 1.01 0.13
CA ASN A 206 17.82 -0.27 0.49
C ASN A 206 17.63 -1.19 -0.73
N LEU A 207 17.29 -0.63 -1.90
CA LEU A 207 17.24 -1.38 -3.15
C LEU A 207 18.61 -2.00 -3.50
N LYS A 208 19.69 -1.21 -3.40
CA LYS A 208 21.07 -1.69 -3.62
C LYS A 208 21.49 -2.74 -2.61
N TYR A 209 21.07 -2.59 -1.36
CA TYR A 209 21.29 -3.60 -0.34
C TYR A 209 20.64 -4.94 -0.71
N LEU A 210 19.33 -4.92 -1.05
CA LEU A 210 18.59 -6.12 -1.46
C LEU A 210 19.23 -6.80 -2.68
N ASP A 211 19.67 -6.03 -3.68
CA ASP A 211 20.43 -6.58 -4.81
C ASP A 211 21.73 -7.22 -4.36
N SER A 212 22.47 -6.58 -3.45
CA SER A 212 23.79 -7.08 -2.97
C SER A 212 23.69 -8.43 -2.27
N VAL A 213 22.57 -8.69 -1.58
CA VAL A 213 22.33 -9.97 -0.87
C VAL A 213 21.60 -11.00 -1.75
N GLY A 214 21.27 -10.67 -2.99
CA GLY A 214 20.66 -11.59 -3.96
C GLY A 214 19.18 -11.82 -3.77
N ALA A 215 18.45 -10.84 -3.22
CA ALA A 215 17.00 -10.91 -3.08
C ALA A 215 16.30 -11.01 -4.43
N ASP A 216 15.15 -11.70 -4.49
CA ASP A 216 14.23 -11.65 -5.64
C ASP A 216 13.47 -10.33 -5.63
N ILE A 217 13.79 -9.45 -6.59
CA ILE A 217 13.25 -8.09 -6.65
C ILE A 217 12.37 -7.92 -7.88
N ASN A 218 11.10 -7.64 -7.64
CA ASN A 218 10.16 -7.19 -8.65
C ASN A 218 9.93 -5.68 -8.47
N ILE A 219 10.35 -4.90 -9.44
CA ILE A 219 10.17 -3.44 -9.42
C ILE A 219 8.74 -3.08 -9.83
N ARG A 220 8.12 -2.18 -9.07
CA ARG A 220 6.80 -1.61 -9.35
C ARG A 220 6.94 -0.11 -9.58
N ILE A 221 6.43 0.37 -10.72
CA ILE A 221 6.53 1.78 -11.11
C ILE A 221 5.14 2.32 -11.38
N PRO A 222 4.58 3.15 -10.49
CA PRO A 222 3.34 3.87 -10.80
C PRO A 222 3.59 4.85 -11.94
N LEU A 223 2.79 4.78 -13.00
CA LEU A 223 2.90 5.65 -14.17
C LEU A 223 1.79 6.69 -14.15
N ILE A 224 2.17 7.95 -13.95
CA ILE A 224 1.26 9.07 -13.74
C ILE A 224 1.64 10.21 -14.67
N GLU A 225 0.76 10.52 -15.63
CA GLU A 225 0.96 11.68 -16.51
C GLU A 225 0.91 12.98 -15.69
N GLY A 226 1.91 13.84 -15.90
CA GLY A 226 2.10 15.08 -15.13
C GLY A 226 2.95 14.90 -13.85
N VAL A 227 3.38 13.67 -13.51
CA VAL A 227 4.27 13.39 -12.38
C VAL A 227 5.59 12.79 -12.88
N ASN A 228 5.56 11.53 -13.33
CA ASN A 228 6.73 10.79 -13.81
C ASN A 228 6.65 10.36 -15.28
N VAL A 229 5.53 10.62 -15.93
CA VAL A 229 5.35 10.44 -17.36
C VAL A 229 5.22 11.79 -18.04
N ASP A 230 6.21 12.14 -18.87
CA ASP A 230 6.25 13.31 -19.73
C ASP A 230 6.43 12.92 -21.20
N LYS A 231 6.39 13.91 -22.10
CA LYS A 231 6.56 13.68 -23.54
C LYS A 231 7.87 12.95 -23.89
N ASP A 232 8.95 13.29 -23.20
CA ASP A 232 10.32 12.83 -23.50
C ASP A 232 10.74 11.63 -22.65
N ASN A 233 9.87 11.15 -21.73
CA ASN A 233 10.16 10.09 -20.75
C ASN A 233 11.43 10.31 -19.93
N LYS A 234 11.70 11.56 -19.54
CA LYS A 234 12.94 11.93 -18.84
C LYS A 234 13.08 11.17 -17.52
N GLU A 235 12.00 11.12 -16.75
CA GLU A 235 12.00 10.49 -15.45
C GLU A 235 12.11 8.95 -15.58
N ILE A 236 11.42 8.36 -16.54
CA ILE A 236 11.51 6.92 -16.85
C ILE A 236 12.94 6.54 -17.25
N LYS A 237 13.60 7.33 -18.10
CA LYS A 237 15.01 7.11 -18.47
C LYS A 237 15.94 7.15 -17.26
N ARG A 238 15.74 8.07 -16.32
CA ARG A 238 16.51 8.11 -15.05
C ARG A 238 16.26 6.87 -14.20
N ILE A 239 15.01 6.38 -14.11
CA ILE A 239 14.68 5.13 -13.41
C ILE A 239 15.44 3.97 -14.07
N ILE A 240 15.41 3.87 -15.40
CA ILE A 240 16.15 2.84 -16.15
C ILE A 240 17.64 2.87 -15.81
N GLU A 241 18.27 4.05 -15.77
CA GLU A 241 19.68 4.19 -15.41
C GLU A 241 19.99 3.70 -13.99
N ILE A 242 19.10 3.95 -13.02
CA ILE A 242 19.23 3.46 -11.64
C ILE A 242 19.13 1.93 -11.60
N LEU A 243 18.21 1.33 -12.36
CA LEU A 243 17.94 -0.10 -12.33
C LEU A 243 18.96 -0.91 -13.15
N ARG A 244 19.60 -0.33 -14.18
CA ARG A 244 20.51 -1.03 -15.10
C ARG A 244 21.63 -1.83 -14.43
N PRO A 245 22.30 -1.36 -13.35
CA PRO A 245 23.36 -2.13 -12.69
C PRO A 245 22.84 -3.23 -11.75
N LEU A 246 21.51 -3.35 -11.53
CA LEU A 246 20.90 -4.22 -10.54
C LEU A 246 20.30 -5.46 -11.20
N ARG A 247 20.24 -6.56 -10.44
CA ARG A 247 19.59 -7.82 -10.86
C ARG A 247 18.10 -7.75 -10.53
N ILE A 248 17.32 -7.34 -11.49
CA ILE A 248 15.87 -7.19 -11.35
C ILE A 248 15.17 -8.39 -12.02
N SER A 249 14.31 -9.08 -11.27
CA SER A 249 13.59 -10.27 -11.74
C SER A 249 12.44 -9.91 -12.69
N SER A 250 11.74 -8.83 -12.41
CA SER A 250 10.63 -8.32 -13.23
C SER A 250 10.31 -6.86 -12.94
N ILE A 251 9.59 -6.23 -13.88
CA ILE A 251 9.12 -4.85 -13.74
C ILE A 251 7.62 -4.80 -14.03
N ASN A 252 6.85 -4.25 -13.11
CA ASN A 252 5.44 -3.96 -13.28
C ASN A 252 5.23 -2.45 -13.45
N LEU A 253 4.73 -2.07 -14.61
CA LEU A 253 4.34 -0.71 -14.94
C LEU A 253 2.88 -0.53 -14.53
N LEU A 254 2.61 0.29 -13.50
CA LEU A 254 1.29 0.42 -12.88
C LEU A 254 0.60 1.71 -13.36
N PRO A 255 -0.28 1.65 -14.36
CA PRO A 255 -0.98 2.84 -14.83
C PRO A 255 -1.85 3.45 -13.73
N TYR A 256 -1.76 4.76 -13.56
CA TYR A 256 -2.59 5.52 -12.61
C TYR A 256 -4.09 5.36 -12.88
N HIS A 257 -4.88 5.32 -11.82
CA HIS A 257 -6.34 5.41 -11.85
C HIS A 257 -6.85 6.19 -10.63
N ASN A 258 -7.99 6.83 -10.77
CA ASN A 258 -8.56 7.70 -9.72
C ASN A 258 -9.68 7.03 -8.89
N ILE A 259 -9.80 5.70 -8.93
CA ILE A 259 -10.86 4.95 -8.22
C ILE A 259 -10.88 5.24 -6.71
N MET A 260 -9.74 5.68 -6.15
CA MET A 260 -9.57 5.91 -4.71
C MET A 260 -10.11 7.26 -4.20
N GLU A 261 -10.60 8.14 -5.06
CA GLU A 261 -11.14 9.44 -4.66
C GLU A 261 -12.20 9.33 -3.56
N HIS A 262 -13.09 8.31 -3.66
CA HIS A 262 -14.12 8.07 -2.65
C HIS A 262 -13.56 7.78 -1.25
N LYS A 263 -12.35 7.19 -1.13
CA LYS A 263 -11.72 6.94 0.17
C LYS A 263 -11.26 8.24 0.85
N TYR A 264 -10.76 9.19 0.06
CA TYR A 264 -10.41 10.52 0.56
C TYR A 264 -11.62 11.24 1.13
N LYS A 265 -12.76 11.19 0.41
CA LYS A 265 -14.04 11.75 0.90
C LYS A 265 -14.48 11.12 2.21
N LYS A 266 -14.36 9.78 2.35
CA LYS A 266 -14.70 9.07 3.59
C LYS A 266 -13.81 9.43 4.77
N LEU A 267 -12.58 9.86 4.52
CA LEU A 267 -11.60 10.30 5.53
C LEU A 267 -11.65 11.80 5.81
N ASP A 268 -12.55 12.54 5.17
CA ASP A 268 -12.59 14.01 5.20
C ASP A 268 -11.25 14.65 4.77
N LYS A 269 -10.59 14.02 3.77
CA LYS A 269 -9.31 14.46 3.20
C LYS A 269 -9.52 15.06 1.82
N GLU A 270 -8.76 16.13 1.52
CA GLU A 270 -8.71 16.72 0.19
C GLU A 270 -8.02 15.76 -0.80
N TYR A 271 -8.66 15.53 -1.95
CA TYR A 271 -8.06 14.77 -3.05
C TYR A 271 -7.33 15.71 -4.01
N LYS A 272 -6.00 15.72 -3.95
CA LYS A 272 -5.13 16.66 -4.70
C LYS A 272 -4.72 16.18 -6.09
N CYS A 273 -5.39 15.15 -6.61
CA CYS A 273 -4.98 14.47 -7.84
C CYS A 273 -5.82 14.81 -9.08
N GLU A 274 -6.59 15.89 -9.07
CA GLU A 274 -7.45 16.28 -10.20
C GLU A 274 -6.70 16.50 -11.51
N ILE A 275 -5.41 16.88 -11.42
CA ILE A 275 -4.55 17.11 -12.58
C ILE A 275 -3.85 15.85 -13.07
N PHE A 276 -3.89 14.74 -12.31
CA PHE A 276 -3.19 13.51 -12.65
C PHE A 276 -4.04 12.68 -13.61
N LYS A 277 -3.37 12.12 -14.62
CA LYS A 277 -4.05 11.30 -15.64
C LYS A 277 -3.35 9.96 -15.81
N LYS A 278 -4.15 8.99 -16.22
CA LYS A 278 -3.64 7.73 -16.73
C LYS A 278 -2.94 8.00 -18.07
N PRO A 279 -1.69 7.55 -18.28
CA PRO A 279 -1.04 7.60 -19.58
C PRO A 279 -1.85 6.84 -20.63
N SER A 280 -1.79 7.27 -21.90
CA SER A 280 -2.44 6.54 -23.01
C SER A 280 -1.84 5.15 -23.20
N ASN A 281 -2.57 4.24 -23.82
CA ASN A 281 -2.06 2.89 -24.08
C ASN A 281 -0.82 2.92 -24.96
N GLU A 282 -0.77 3.81 -25.95
CA GLU A 282 0.40 4.03 -26.81
C GLU A 282 1.61 4.48 -25.99
N LYS A 283 1.38 5.37 -25.00
CA LYS A 283 2.45 5.84 -24.11
C LYS A 283 2.94 4.74 -23.16
N LEU A 284 2.05 3.88 -22.70
CA LEU A 284 2.41 2.73 -21.86
C LEU A 284 3.27 1.72 -22.63
N GLU A 285 2.92 1.42 -23.90
CA GLU A 285 3.74 0.55 -24.76
C GLU A 285 5.08 1.22 -25.11
N GLU A 286 5.12 2.53 -25.41
CA GLU A 286 6.37 3.27 -25.61
C GLU A 286 7.31 3.14 -24.40
N ILE A 287 6.77 3.29 -23.18
CA ILE A 287 7.57 3.14 -21.95
C ILE A 287 8.06 1.71 -21.79
N LYS A 288 7.21 0.71 -22.06
CA LYS A 288 7.61 -0.70 -22.02
C LYS A 288 8.74 -1.01 -22.98
N GLU A 289 8.67 -0.51 -24.23
CA GLU A 289 9.74 -0.66 -25.24
C GLU A 289 11.05 -0.02 -24.75
N LEU A 290 11.02 1.13 -24.07
CA LEU A 290 12.23 1.73 -23.49
C LEU A 290 12.92 0.80 -22.49
N PHE A 291 12.18 0.07 -21.67
CA PHE A 291 12.76 -0.93 -20.76
C PHE A 291 13.32 -2.13 -21.52
N LEU A 292 12.61 -2.65 -22.55
CA LEU A 292 13.08 -3.75 -23.39
C LEU A 292 14.39 -3.41 -24.12
N GLU A 293 14.50 -2.21 -24.70
CA GLU A 293 15.72 -1.69 -25.33
C GLU A 293 16.90 -1.59 -24.38
N ASN A 294 16.64 -1.51 -23.07
CA ASN A 294 17.66 -1.46 -22.01
C ASN A 294 17.89 -2.84 -21.33
N ASN A 295 17.54 -3.94 -22.02
CA ASN A 295 17.76 -5.32 -21.61
C ASN A 295 16.94 -5.80 -20.40
N PHE A 296 15.84 -5.16 -20.05
CA PHE A 296 14.88 -5.70 -19.12
C PHE A 296 13.85 -6.55 -19.89
N ASN A 297 13.77 -7.86 -19.61
CA ASN A 297 13.01 -8.80 -20.44
C ASN A 297 11.65 -9.21 -19.87
N ASN A 298 11.42 -9.02 -18.56
CA ASN A 298 10.19 -9.43 -17.89
C ASN A 298 9.42 -8.18 -17.44
N ILE A 299 8.65 -7.60 -18.36
CA ILE A 299 7.91 -6.35 -18.13
C ILE A 299 6.43 -6.59 -18.37
N LYS A 300 5.62 -6.18 -17.39
CA LYS A 300 4.17 -6.22 -17.45
C LYS A 300 3.58 -4.82 -17.32
N ILE A 301 2.49 -4.56 -18.02
CA ILE A 301 1.63 -3.39 -17.78
C ILE A 301 0.48 -3.88 -16.91
N GLY A 302 0.41 -3.34 -15.70
CA GLY A 302 -0.47 -3.80 -14.62
C GLY A 302 0.28 -4.59 -13.55
N GLY A 303 -0.44 -4.94 -12.48
CA GLY A 303 0.05 -5.71 -11.35
C GLY A 303 -0.30 -7.19 -11.44
#